data_ba899fedc419a047afa93c3a1b5adf13
#
_entry.id   ba899fedc419a047afa93c3a1b5adf13
#
_cell.length_a   1.000
_cell.length_b   1.000
_cell.length_c   1.000
_cell.angle_alpha   90.00
_cell.angle_beta   90.00
_cell.angle_gamma   90.00
#
_symmetry.space_group_name_H-M   'P 1'
#
loop_
_entity.id
_entity.type
_entity.pdbx_description
1 polymer ?
#
loop_
_entity_poly.entity_id
_entity_poly.type
_entity_poly.pdbx_seq_one_letter_code
_entity_poly.pdbx_strand_id
1 'polypeptide(L)'
;TQDSSSAASDVYKRQDDSHAVGFLGEKGRGSIEHCGVIGRVDIVTGTLGKALGGASGGYTCGKREVVDWLRQRSRPYLFSNTLAPVIAATTLKVIDMLEASTERRDRLMDNASHFRARMVDAGFDLLPGEHPIIPVMLCDPKLAKDMAARLDAKGVFVVPFSFPVVPRGQDRIRTQMSAAHSRAKLDHAIDAFVDVGRDIGVIQ
;
A
#
# COMPACT_ATOMS: atom_id res chain seq x y z
N THR A 1 13.89 -0.16 3.03
CA THR A 1 15.35 -0.18 3.25
C THR A 1 15.99 -0.83 2.06
N GLN A 2 16.56 -0.01 1.21
CA GLN A 2 17.47 -0.45 0.18
C GLN A 2 18.73 -0.91 0.90
N ASP A 3 18.90 -2.22 0.98
CA ASP A 3 20.17 -2.77 1.41
C ASP A 3 21.14 -2.65 0.23
N SER A 4 22.03 -1.70 0.32
CA SER A 4 23.06 -1.45 -0.68
C SER A 4 24.11 -2.53 -0.54
N SER A 5 23.91 -3.54 -1.34
CA SER A 5 24.82 -4.39 -1.78
C SER A 5 25.50 -5.45 -1.23
N SER A 6 25.68 -6.39 -1.79
CA SER A 6 26.80 -7.32 -1.90
C SER A 6 26.81 -7.89 -3.32
N ALA A 7 27.92 -8.42 -3.77
CA ALA A 7 28.05 -9.03 -5.10
C ALA A 7 26.99 -10.11 -5.41
N ALA A 8 26.31 -10.62 -4.38
CA ALA A 8 25.18 -11.54 -4.51
C ALA A 8 23.89 -10.87 -5.04
N SER A 9 23.73 -9.55 -4.88
CA SER A 9 22.55 -8.82 -5.38
C SER A 9 22.58 -8.60 -6.90
N ASP A 10 23.71 -8.84 -7.55
CA ASP A 10 23.81 -8.74 -9.00
C ASP A 10 23.35 -10.00 -9.74
N VAL A 11 23.09 -11.10 -9.03
CA VAL A 11 22.69 -12.37 -9.65
C VAL A 11 21.18 -12.47 -9.82
N TYR A 12 20.37 -12.08 -8.80
CA TYR A 12 18.92 -12.08 -8.87
C TYR A 12 18.32 -10.86 -8.15
N LYS A 13 17.39 -10.18 -8.81
CA LYS A 13 16.62 -9.08 -8.24
C LYS A 13 15.21 -9.54 -7.95
N ARG A 14 14.80 -9.46 -6.68
CA ARG A 14 13.44 -9.74 -6.24
C ARG A 14 12.75 -8.48 -5.76
N GLN A 15 11.52 -8.27 -6.20
CA GLN A 15 10.64 -7.19 -5.77
C GLN A 15 9.40 -7.78 -5.11
N ASP A 16 9.01 -7.27 -3.95
CA ASP A 16 7.71 -7.51 -3.34
C ASP A 16 6.76 -6.35 -3.68
N ASP A 17 5.76 -6.64 -4.48
CA ASP A 17 4.77 -5.68 -4.97
C ASP A 17 3.42 -5.78 -4.26
N SER A 18 3.38 -6.38 -3.08
CA SER A 18 2.15 -6.57 -2.30
C SER A 18 1.38 -5.28 -2.00
N HIS A 19 2.07 -4.14 -2.00
CA HIS A 19 1.48 -2.80 -1.81
C HIS A 19 1.57 -1.92 -3.05
N ALA A 20 1.74 -2.49 -4.24
CA ALA A 20 1.91 -1.73 -5.47
C ALA A 20 1.10 -2.32 -6.64
N VAL A 21 1.09 -3.65 -6.79
CA VAL A 21 0.37 -4.33 -7.86
C VAL A 21 -1.12 -4.04 -7.81
N GLY A 22 -1.70 -3.79 -8.98
CA GLY A 22 -3.11 -3.47 -9.17
C GLY A 22 -3.43 -1.97 -9.27
N PHE A 23 -2.52 -1.09 -8.82
CA PHE A 23 -2.80 0.35 -8.85
C PHE A 23 -1.60 1.24 -9.15
N LEU A 24 -0.37 0.82 -8.85
CA LEU A 24 0.82 1.63 -9.14
C LEU A 24 1.31 1.36 -10.56
N GLY A 25 1.76 2.42 -11.23
CA GLY A 25 2.12 2.39 -12.66
C GLY A 25 0.92 2.66 -13.58
N GLU A 26 1.20 3.00 -14.83
CA GLU A 26 0.19 3.39 -15.83
C GLU A 26 -0.88 2.30 -16.03
N LYS A 27 -0.46 1.04 -16.10
CA LYS A 27 -1.35 -0.11 -16.26
C LYS A 27 -1.61 -0.90 -14.97
N GLY A 28 -1.12 -0.38 -13.82
CA GLY A 28 -1.27 -1.04 -12.53
C GLY A 28 -0.39 -2.27 -12.35
N ARG A 29 0.73 -2.36 -13.07
CA ARG A 29 1.67 -3.49 -13.01
C ARG A 29 2.65 -3.40 -11.83
N GLY A 30 2.45 -2.41 -10.96
CA GLY A 30 3.20 -2.27 -9.73
C GLY A 30 4.45 -1.40 -9.83
N SER A 31 5.32 -1.52 -8.84
CA SER A 31 6.52 -0.68 -8.71
C SER A 31 7.49 -0.83 -9.87
N ILE A 32 7.59 -2.01 -10.47
CA ILE A 32 8.48 -2.27 -11.60
C ILE A 32 8.06 -1.46 -12.85
N GLU A 33 6.76 -1.24 -13.06
CA GLU A 33 6.25 -0.38 -14.12
C GLU A 33 6.46 1.08 -13.77
N HIS A 34 6.06 1.48 -12.56
CA HIS A 34 6.19 2.85 -12.07
C HIS A 34 7.64 3.37 -12.16
N CYS A 35 8.61 2.53 -11.82
CA CYS A 35 10.04 2.86 -11.89
C CYS A 35 10.67 2.63 -13.27
N GLY A 36 9.93 2.18 -14.29
CA GLY A 36 10.46 1.91 -15.62
C GLY A 36 11.50 0.78 -15.69
N VAL A 37 11.38 -0.22 -14.81
CA VAL A 37 12.36 -1.31 -14.69
C VAL A 37 11.79 -2.69 -15.04
N ILE A 38 10.67 -2.73 -15.81
CA ILE A 38 10.12 -3.99 -16.34
C ILE A 38 11.22 -4.72 -17.14
N GLY A 39 11.37 -6.02 -16.90
CA GLY A 39 12.41 -6.86 -17.52
C GLY A 39 13.77 -6.81 -16.82
N ARG A 40 13.97 -5.96 -15.83
CA ARG A 40 15.21 -5.86 -15.03
C ARG A 40 15.10 -6.50 -13.65
N VAL A 41 13.91 -6.96 -13.29
CA VAL A 41 13.62 -7.67 -12.04
C VAL A 41 13.30 -9.11 -12.38
N ASP A 42 13.98 -10.06 -11.74
CA ASP A 42 13.90 -11.49 -12.08
C ASP A 42 12.70 -12.17 -11.43
N ILE A 43 12.34 -11.74 -10.23
CA ILE A 43 11.27 -12.35 -9.43
C ILE A 43 10.40 -11.24 -8.84
N VAL A 44 9.10 -11.32 -9.07
CA VAL A 44 8.12 -10.45 -8.43
C VAL A 44 7.20 -11.29 -7.55
N THR A 45 7.01 -10.87 -6.31
CA THR A 45 6.03 -11.44 -5.40
C THR A 45 4.91 -10.45 -5.14
N GLY A 46 3.71 -10.94 -4.93
CA GLY A 46 2.55 -10.11 -4.60
C GLY A 46 1.51 -10.86 -3.82
N THR A 47 0.53 -10.14 -3.32
CA THR A 47 -0.60 -10.69 -2.57
C THR A 47 -1.90 -10.58 -3.35
N LEU A 48 -2.79 -11.54 -3.15
CA LEU A 48 -4.16 -11.51 -3.66
C LEU A 48 -5.15 -10.99 -2.61
N GLY A 49 -4.69 -10.69 -1.41
CA GLY A 49 -5.51 -10.20 -0.30
C GLY A 49 -5.54 -8.68 -0.12
N LYS A 50 -5.14 -7.90 -1.14
CA LYS A 50 -5.14 -6.43 -1.10
C LYS A 50 -5.80 -5.85 -2.36
N ALA A 51 -5.10 -5.03 -3.14
CA ALA A 51 -5.66 -4.34 -4.31
C ALA A 51 -6.16 -5.30 -5.40
N LEU A 52 -5.56 -6.46 -5.58
CA LEU A 52 -6.06 -7.50 -6.49
C LEU A 52 -7.32 -8.24 -5.99
N GLY A 53 -7.81 -7.92 -4.79
CA GLY A 53 -9.17 -8.23 -4.35
C GLY A 53 -9.55 -9.69 -4.16
N GLY A 54 -8.57 -10.59 -4.08
CA GLY A 54 -8.83 -12.03 -4.04
C GLY A 54 -9.27 -12.60 -2.68
N ALA A 55 -9.15 -11.89 -1.60
CA ALA A 55 -9.36 -12.28 -0.21
C ALA A 55 -8.12 -12.88 0.49
N SER A 56 -7.39 -13.81 -0.09
CA SER A 56 -6.21 -14.40 0.55
C SER A 56 -5.22 -14.99 -0.46
N GLY A 57 -4.05 -15.35 0.02
CA GLY A 57 -3.00 -15.94 -0.79
C GLY A 57 -2.11 -14.91 -1.47
N GLY A 58 -1.24 -15.42 -2.32
CA GLY A 58 -0.28 -14.61 -3.05
C GLY A 58 0.29 -15.39 -4.23
N TYR A 59 1.21 -14.75 -4.92
CA TYR A 59 1.85 -15.32 -6.10
C TYR A 59 3.33 -14.96 -6.16
N THR A 60 4.05 -15.77 -6.89
CA THR A 60 5.41 -15.46 -7.33
C THR A 60 5.44 -15.61 -8.84
N CYS A 61 5.92 -14.61 -9.54
CA CYS A 61 6.16 -14.66 -10.98
C CYS A 61 7.60 -14.30 -11.32
N GLY A 62 8.08 -14.80 -12.46
CA GLY A 62 9.44 -14.63 -12.91
C GLY A 62 9.72 -15.50 -14.13
N LYS A 63 10.98 -15.71 -14.46
CA LYS A 63 11.40 -16.62 -15.52
C LYS A 63 10.90 -18.03 -15.26
N ARG A 64 10.58 -18.76 -16.33
CA ARG A 64 9.99 -20.11 -16.24
C ARG A 64 10.84 -21.05 -15.39
N GLU A 65 12.14 -21.03 -15.57
CA GLU A 65 13.07 -21.89 -14.84
C GLU A 65 13.01 -21.65 -13.33
N VAL A 66 12.85 -20.39 -12.91
CA VAL A 66 12.69 -20.02 -11.50
C VAL A 66 11.37 -20.55 -10.95
N VAL A 67 10.27 -20.37 -11.70
CA VAL A 67 8.93 -20.82 -11.29
C VAL A 67 8.89 -22.36 -11.20
N ASP A 68 9.45 -23.07 -12.18
CA ASP A 68 9.49 -24.52 -12.19
C ASP A 68 10.35 -25.06 -11.02
N TRP A 69 11.46 -24.39 -10.69
CA TRP A 69 12.26 -24.72 -9.52
C TRP A 69 11.51 -24.50 -8.21
N LEU A 70 10.81 -23.38 -8.07
CA LEU A 70 9.99 -23.08 -6.89
C LEU A 70 8.88 -24.13 -6.67
N ARG A 71 8.25 -24.61 -7.74
CA ARG A 71 7.24 -25.69 -7.66
C ARG A 71 7.79 -26.98 -7.09
N GLN A 72 9.06 -27.25 -7.28
CA GLN A 72 9.72 -28.47 -6.79
C GLN A 72 10.37 -28.31 -5.40
N ARG A 73 10.70 -27.08 -5.00
CA ARG A 73 11.55 -26.85 -3.82
C ARG A 73 10.95 -25.90 -2.79
N SER A 74 9.95 -25.11 -3.14
CA SER A 74 9.32 -24.19 -2.19
C SER A 74 8.47 -24.98 -1.19
N ARG A 75 8.92 -25.05 0.05
CA ARG A 75 8.20 -25.77 1.12
C ARG A 75 6.76 -25.28 1.31
N PRO A 76 6.47 -23.96 1.34
CA PRO A 76 5.09 -23.50 1.42
C PRO A 76 4.21 -24.01 0.28
N TYR A 77 4.74 -24.08 -0.94
CA TYR A 77 4.02 -24.59 -2.10
C TYR A 77 3.78 -26.11 -2.02
N LEU A 78 4.77 -26.87 -1.56
CA LEU A 78 4.71 -28.32 -1.51
C LEU A 78 3.86 -28.85 -0.33
N PHE A 79 3.86 -28.15 0.80
CA PHE A 79 3.31 -28.65 2.06
C PHE A 79 2.13 -27.82 2.60
N SER A 80 1.73 -26.73 1.92
CA SER A 80 0.54 -25.97 2.25
C SER A 80 -0.59 -26.28 1.28
N ASN A 81 -1.81 -25.95 1.70
CA ASN A 81 -2.97 -26.08 0.82
C ASN A 81 -2.86 -25.12 -0.37
N THR A 82 -3.34 -25.58 -1.51
CA THR A 82 -3.43 -24.78 -2.75
C THR A 82 -4.37 -23.59 -2.59
N LEU A 83 -4.10 -22.52 -3.34
CA LEU A 83 -5.02 -21.40 -3.46
C LEU A 83 -6.40 -21.90 -3.91
N ALA A 84 -7.45 -21.48 -3.20
CA ALA A 84 -8.81 -21.89 -3.54
C ALA A 84 -9.20 -21.43 -4.97
N PRO A 85 -9.84 -22.29 -5.78
CA PRO A 85 -10.18 -21.96 -7.16
C PRO A 85 -11.01 -20.67 -7.31
N VAL A 86 -11.89 -20.39 -6.34
CA VAL A 86 -12.69 -19.15 -6.33
C VAL A 86 -11.82 -17.92 -6.22
N ILE A 87 -10.73 -17.95 -5.45
CA ILE A 87 -9.79 -16.84 -5.32
C ILE A 87 -9.02 -16.64 -6.63
N ALA A 88 -8.57 -17.73 -7.24
CA ALA A 88 -7.90 -17.68 -8.53
C ALA A 88 -8.82 -17.09 -9.62
N ALA A 89 -10.06 -17.56 -9.71
CA ALA A 89 -11.05 -17.07 -10.68
C ALA A 89 -11.39 -15.59 -10.45
N THR A 90 -11.58 -15.17 -9.18
CA THR A 90 -11.81 -13.77 -8.82
C THR A 90 -10.63 -12.90 -9.24
N THR A 91 -9.40 -13.36 -8.98
CA THR A 91 -8.19 -12.62 -9.35
C THR A 91 -8.05 -12.44 -10.85
N LEU A 92 -8.32 -13.48 -11.63
CA LEU A 92 -8.33 -13.38 -13.11
C LEU A 92 -9.34 -12.32 -13.56
N LYS A 93 -10.57 -12.34 -13.01
CA LYS A 93 -11.57 -11.33 -13.33
C LYS A 93 -11.14 -9.91 -12.95
N VAL A 94 -10.47 -9.75 -11.82
CA VAL A 94 -9.93 -8.43 -11.41
C VAL A 94 -8.84 -7.96 -12.39
N ILE A 95 -7.96 -8.87 -12.86
CA ILE A 95 -6.96 -8.54 -13.87
C ILE A 95 -7.62 -8.06 -15.15
N ASP A 96 -8.63 -8.78 -15.67
CA ASP A 96 -9.39 -8.35 -16.85
C ASP A 96 -9.97 -6.93 -16.66
N MET A 97 -10.51 -6.63 -15.48
CA MET A 97 -11.07 -5.31 -15.18
C MET A 97 -9.99 -4.21 -15.13
N LEU A 98 -8.79 -4.53 -14.63
CA LEU A 98 -7.67 -3.61 -14.58
C LEU A 98 -7.09 -3.33 -15.97
N GLU A 99 -7.11 -4.32 -16.85
CA GLU A 99 -6.68 -4.16 -18.25
C GLU A 99 -7.71 -3.36 -19.08
N ALA A 100 -9.00 -3.52 -18.78
CA ALA A 100 -10.06 -2.85 -19.51
C ALA A 100 -10.20 -1.35 -19.20
N SER A 101 -9.77 -0.87 -18.02
CA SER A 101 -9.99 0.53 -17.62
C SER A 101 -8.96 1.00 -16.58
N THR A 102 -8.54 2.27 -16.71
CA THR A 102 -7.70 2.99 -15.74
C THR A 102 -8.51 3.76 -14.70
N GLU A 103 -9.82 3.94 -14.90
CA GLU A 103 -10.68 4.84 -14.13
C GLU A 103 -10.52 4.73 -12.62
N ARG A 104 -10.46 3.49 -12.08
CA ARG A 104 -10.29 3.29 -10.64
C ARG A 104 -8.90 3.69 -10.14
N ARG A 105 -7.87 3.45 -10.95
CA ARG A 105 -6.49 3.85 -10.63
C ARG A 105 -6.36 5.37 -10.65
N ASP A 106 -6.88 6.01 -11.68
CA ASP A 106 -6.85 7.46 -11.85
C ASP A 106 -7.58 8.13 -10.69
N ARG A 107 -8.77 7.64 -10.33
CA ARG A 107 -9.54 8.13 -9.19
C ARG A 107 -8.84 7.90 -7.85
N LEU A 108 -8.14 6.78 -7.67
CA LEU A 108 -7.33 6.52 -6.48
C LEU A 108 -6.21 7.53 -6.34
N MET A 109 -5.47 7.79 -7.42
CA MET A 109 -4.33 8.72 -7.42
C MET A 109 -4.81 10.17 -7.25
N ASP A 110 -5.93 10.55 -7.84
CA ASP A 110 -6.56 11.86 -7.64
C ASP A 110 -7.00 12.05 -6.18
N ASN A 111 -7.62 11.03 -5.58
CA ASN A 111 -7.98 11.04 -4.16
C ASN A 111 -6.75 11.16 -3.26
N ALA A 112 -5.67 10.46 -3.56
CA ALA A 112 -4.43 10.52 -2.79
C ALA A 112 -3.76 11.90 -2.90
N SER A 113 -3.71 12.47 -4.09
CA SER A 113 -3.16 13.80 -4.34
C SER A 113 -3.97 14.89 -3.62
N HIS A 114 -5.29 14.83 -3.69
CA HIS A 114 -6.17 15.75 -2.97
C HIS A 114 -5.98 15.68 -1.45
N PHE A 115 -6.01 14.48 -0.88
CA PHE A 115 -5.81 14.30 0.55
C PHE A 115 -4.45 14.84 0.99
N ARG A 116 -3.39 14.49 0.26
CA ARG A 116 -2.03 14.94 0.55
C ARG A 116 -1.91 16.47 0.53
N ALA A 117 -2.40 17.12 -0.53
CA ALA A 117 -2.35 18.56 -0.66
C ALA A 117 -3.06 19.27 0.50
N ARG A 118 -4.31 18.89 0.78
CA ARG A 118 -5.10 19.49 1.84
C ARG A 118 -4.51 19.29 3.25
N MET A 119 -3.91 18.11 3.51
CA MET A 119 -3.26 17.85 4.80
C MET A 119 -1.97 18.66 4.98
N VAL A 120 -1.17 18.82 3.92
CA VAL A 120 0.02 19.68 3.93
C VAL A 120 -0.38 21.15 4.12
N ASP A 121 -1.40 21.62 3.41
CA ASP A 121 -1.91 22.99 3.55
C ASP A 121 -2.43 23.28 4.96
N ALA A 122 -2.97 22.25 5.64
CA ALA A 122 -3.42 22.35 7.04
C ALA A 122 -2.26 22.31 8.05
N GLY A 123 -1.02 22.04 7.63
CA GLY A 123 0.16 22.05 8.49
C GLY A 123 0.58 20.68 9.02
N PHE A 124 0.00 19.57 8.54
CA PHE A 124 0.45 18.24 8.93
C PHE A 124 1.78 17.85 8.27
N ASP A 125 2.65 17.20 9.05
CA ASP A 125 3.84 16.54 8.53
C ASP A 125 3.49 15.19 7.91
N LEU A 126 3.73 15.04 6.60
CA LEU A 126 3.47 13.81 5.85
C LEU A 126 4.77 13.22 5.35
N LEU A 127 4.87 11.89 5.42
CA LEU A 127 5.99 11.23 4.76
C LEU A 127 5.93 11.50 3.25
N PRO A 128 7.01 11.99 2.62
CA PRO A 128 7.04 12.28 1.20
C PRO A 128 6.78 11.05 0.33
N GLY A 129 6.21 11.25 -0.86
CA GLY A 129 5.97 10.19 -1.84
C GLY A 129 4.65 10.36 -2.57
N GLU A 130 4.42 9.48 -3.55
CA GLU A 130 3.24 9.46 -4.43
C GLU A 130 2.26 8.34 -4.10
N HIS A 131 2.62 7.46 -3.15
CA HIS A 131 1.83 6.30 -2.80
C HIS A 131 0.50 6.70 -2.13
N PRO A 132 -0.62 6.00 -2.42
CA PRO A 132 -1.92 6.26 -1.81
C PRO A 132 -2.05 5.83 -0.34
N ILE A 133 -1.05 5.15 0.21
CA ILE A 133 -0.85 5.05 1.66
C ILE A 133 -0.05 6.29 2.08
N ILE A 134 -0.66 7.13 2.91
CA ILE A 134 -0.11 8.44 3.30
C ILE A 134 0.08 8.45 4.81
N PRO A 135 1.32 8.30 5.30
CA PRO A 135 1.60 8.40 6.72
C PRO A 135 1.57 9.86 7.19
N VAL A 136 0.77 10.13 8.22
CA VAL A 136 0.74 11.40 8.95
C VAL A 136 1.65 11.26 10.16
N MET A 137 2.77 11.99 10.17
CA MET A 137 3.82 11.85 11.17
C MET A 137 3.44 12.59 12.45
N LEU A 138 3.58 11.91 13.59
CA LEU A 138 3.27 12.45 14.91
C LEU A 138 4.46 12.34 15.86
N CYS A 139 5.37 11.39 15.60
CA CYS A 139 6.61 11.14 16.33
C CYS A 139 6.45 10.86 17.85
N ASP A 140 5.23 10.70 18.32
CA ASP A 140 4.85 10.38 19.70
C ASP A 140 3.75 9.31 19.74
N PRO A 141 3.96 8.18 20.45
CA PRO A 141 2.99 7.09 20.49
C PRO A 141 1.70 7.43 21.24
N LYS A 142 1.75 8.38 22.22
CA LYS A 142 0.55 8.82 22.94
C LYS A 142 -0.30 9.71 22.06
N LEU A 143 0.32 10.67 21.34
CA LEU A 143 -0.38 11.51 20.37
C LEU A 143 -1.03 10.65 19.26
N ALA A 144 -0.32 9.65 18.75
CA ALA A 144 -0.85 8.77 17.70
C ALA A 144 -2.09 8.00 18.18
N LYS A 145 -2.09 7.51 19.42
CA LYS A 145 -3.25 6.82 20.01
C LYS A 145 -4.42 7.77 20.30
N ASP A 146 -4.14 8.94 20.91
CA ASP A 146 -5.18 9.93 21.21
C ASP A 146 -5.84 10.45 19.95
N MET A 147 -5.03 10.80 18.94
CA MET A 147 -5.54 11.23 17.64
C MET A 147 -6.43 10.16 16.99
N ALA A 148 -6.00 8.90 16.97
CA ALA A 148 -6.80 7.83 16.40
C ALA A 148 -8.13 7.64 17.11
N ALA A 149 -8.16 7.69 18.45
CA ALA A 149 -9.39 7.56 19.23
C ALA A 149 -10.36 8.71 18.98
N ARG A 150 -9.87 9.96 18.88
CA ARG A 150 -10.71 11.13 18.59
C ARG A 150 -11.24 11.13 17.15
N LEU A 151 -10.44 10.67 16.19
CA LEU A 151 -10.87 10.51 14.80
C LEU A 151 -11.96 9.43 14.67
N ASP A 152 -11.82 8.31 15.39
CA ASP A 152 -12.83 7.27 15.43
C ASP A 152 -14.17 7.79 15.98
N ALA A 153 -14.15 8.60 17.03
CA ALA A 153 -15.32 9.27 17.58
C ALA A 153 -15.99 10.24 16.57
N LYS A 154 -15.26 10.73 15.58
CA LYS A 154 -15.78 11.54 14.46
C LYS A 154 -16.16 10.69 13.23
N GLY A 155 -16.12 9.36 13.33
CA GLY A 155 -16.45 8.43 12.24
C GLY A 155 -15.31 8.23 11.22
N VAL A 156 -14.08 8.58 11.57
CA VAL A 156 -12.89 8.42 10.73
C VAL A 156 -11.99 7.34 11.32
N PHE A 157 -12.12 6.12 10.81
CA PHE A 157 -11.32 5.00 11.27
C PHE A 157 -9.90 5.06 10.69
N VAL A 158 -8.90 5.13 11.57
CA VAL A 158 -7.48 5.12 11.23
C VAL A 158 -6.69 4.25 12.20
N VAL A 159 -5.48 3.85 11.81
CA VAL A 159 -4.63 2.96 12.62
C VAL A 159 -3.36 3.69 13.02
N PRO A 160 -3.07 3.82 14.33
CA PRO A 160 -1.80 4.33 14.81
C PRO A 160 -0.71 3.25 14.69
N PHE A 161 0.45 3.64 14.21
CA PHE A 161 1.64 2.79 14.14
C PHE A 161 2.72 3.35 15.05
N SER A 162 3.18 2.50 15.97
CA SER A 162 4.25 2.80 16.92
C SER A 162 5.22 1.63 17.00
N PHE A 163 6.32 1.81 17.73
CA PHE A 163 7.25 0.70 17.99
C PHE A 163 6.51 -0.52 18.58
N PRO A 164 6.81 -1.75 18.16
CA PRO A 164 7.90 -2.18 17.25
C PRO A 164 7.55 -2.18 15.75
N VAL A 165 6.34 -1.80 15.36
CA VAL A 165 5.89 -1.81 13.95
C VAL A 165 6.63 -0.76 13.12
N VAL A 166 6.96 0.36 13.73
CA VAL A 166 7.81 1.42 13.17
C VAL A 166 8.95 1.72 14.14
N PRO A 167 10.08 2.27 13.68
CA PRO A 167 11.16 2.69 14.57
C PRO A 167 10.69 3.70 15.63
N ARG A 168 11.36 3.74 16.79
CA ARG A 168 11.10 4.73 17.85
C ARG A 168 11.23 6.15 17.31
N GLY A 169 10.30 7.04 17.68
CA GLY A 169 10.25 8.41 17.21
C GLY A 169 9.73 8.57 15.77
N GLN A 170 9.21 7.51 15.18
CA GLN A 170 8.56 7.53 13.86
C GLN A 170 7.08 7.13 13.94
N ASP A 171 6.48 7.40 15.09
CA ASP A 171 5.08 7.14 15.34
C ASP A 171 4.21 7.96 14.38
N ARG A 172 3.16 7.33 13.84
CA ARG A 172 2.35 7.91 12.76
C ARG A 172 0.94 7.35 12.74
N ILE A 173 0.03 8.10 12.15
CA ILE A 173 -1.25 7.56 11.66
C ILE A 173 -1.03 7.09 10.22
N ARG A 174 -1.36 5.84 9.93
CA ARG A 174 -1.35 5.33 8.57
C ARG A 174 -2.72 5.53 7.94
N THR A 175 -2.82 6.46 7.00
CA THR A 175 -4.02 6.61 6.18
C THR A 175 -3.87 5.84 4.87
N GLN A 176 -4.99 5.35 4.35
CA GLN A 176 -5.00 4.61 3.09
C GLN A 176 -6.18 5.08 2.24
N MET A 177 -5.86 5.64 1.09
CA MET A 177 -6.86 6.08 0.14
C MET A 177 -7.47 4.90 -0.63
N SER A 178 -8.70 5.10 -1.10
CA SER A 178 -9.43 4.15 -1.92
C SER A 178 -10.13 4.86 -3.07
N ALA A 179 -10.23 4.20 -4.22
CA ALA A 179 -11.07 4.66 -5.32
C ALA A 179 -12.57 4.71 -4.95
N ALA A 180 -12.98 4.00 -3.90
CA ALA A 180 -14.35 4.02 -3.41
C ALA A 180 -14.66 5.25 -2.52
N HIS A 181 -13.66 5.99 -2.08
CA HIS A 181 -13.89 7.22 -1.34
C HIS A 181 -14.44 8.29 -2.28
N SER A 182 -15.57 8.88 -1.91
CA SER A 182 -16.06 10.08 -2.57
C SER A 182 -15.31 11.32 -2.05
N ARG A 183 -15.29 12.40 -2.83
CA ARG A 183 -14.66 13.66 -2.44
C ARG A 183 -15.21 14.16 -1.09
N ALA A 184 -16.53 14.14 -0.92
CA ALA A 184 -17.16 14.54 0.33
C ALA A 184 -16.71 13.73 1.56
N LYS A 185 -16.47 12.41 1.40
CA LYS A 185 -15.92 11.58 2.49
C LYS A 185 -14.48 11.93 2.81
N LEU A 186 -13.67 12.24 1.79
CA LEU A 186 -12.30 12.66 2.00
C LEU A 186 -12.24 14.03 2.69
N ASP A 187 -13.06 14.98 2.25
CA ASP A 187 -13.11 16.31 2.86
C ASP A 187 -13.57 16.22 4.32
N HIS A 188 -14.59 15.40 4.63
CA HIS A 188 -14.99 15.13 6.01
C HIS A 188 -13.84 14.53 6.85
N ALA A 189 -13.09 13.60 6.29
CA ALA A 189 -11.95 13.02 7.01
C ALA A 189 -10.84 14.06 7.24
N ILE A 190 -10.54 14.90 6.26
CA ILE A 190 -9.55 15.98 6.37
C ILE A 190 -9.98 16.98 7.44
N ASP A 191 -11.24 17.41 7.42
CA ASP A 191 -11.77 18.37 8.40
C ASP A 191 -11.71 17.77 9.83
N ALA A 192 -12.02 16.48 9.99
CA ALA A 192 -11.85 15.78 11.26
C ALA A 192 -10.38 15.74 11.72
N PHE A 193 -9.44 15.50 10.80
CA PHE A 193 -8.00 15.56 11.11
C PHE A 193 -7.58 16.96 11.55
N VAL A 194 -8.06 18.00 10.87
CA VAL A 194 -7.75 19.41 11.21
C VAL A 194 -8.28 19.78 12.59
N ASP A 195 -9.54 19.47 12.87
CA ASP A 195 -10.15 19.74 14.18
C ASP A 195 -9.36 19.04 15.29
N VAL A 196 -9.15 17.72 15.15
CA VAL A 196 -8.43 16.95 16.18
C VAL A 196 -6.98 17.40 16.29
N GLY A 197 -6.31 17.68 15.17
CA GLY A 197 -4.92 18.13 15.16
C GLY A 197 -4.71 19.45 15.90
N ARG A 198 -5.66 20.38 15.79
CA ARG A 198 -5.68 21.63 16.56
C ARG A 198 -5.93 21.39 18.03
N ASP A 199 -6.94 20.58 18.37
CA ASP A 199 -7.31 20.27 19.74
C ASP A 199 -6.17 19.65 20.55
N ILE A 200 -5.33 18.83 19.93
CA ILE A 200 -4.20 18.17 20.58
C ILE A 200 -2.85 18.84 20.32
N GLY A 201 -2.83 19.99 19.64
CA GLY A 201 -1.64 20.80 19.42
C GLY A 201 -0.64 20.21 18.40
N VAL A 202 -1.08 19.39 17.47
CA VAL A 202 -0.24 18.84 16.36
C VAL A 202 -0.07 19.87 15.26
N ILE A 203 -1.10 20.67 15.01
CA ILE A 203 -1.10 21.80 14.05
C ILE A 203 -1.64 23.06 14.71
N GLN A 204 -1.40 24.22 14.08
CA GLN A 204 -1.88 25.53 14.57
C GLN A 204 -3.30 25.85 14.08
#